data_5c78e889de08ea300a5a81f703547208
#
_entry.id   5c78e889de08ea300a5a81f703547208
#
_cell.length_a   1.000
_cell.length_b   1.000
_cell.length_c   1.000
_cell.angle_alpha   90.00
_cell.angle_beta   90.00
_cell.angle_gamma   90.00
#
_symmetry.space_group_name_H-M   'P 1'
#
loop_
_entity.id
_entity.type
_entity.pdbx_description
1 polymer ?
#
loop_
_entity_poly.entity_id
_entity_poly.type
_entity_poly.pdbx_seq_one_letter_code
_entity_poly.pdbx_strand_id
1 'polypeptide(L)'
;STQGVSSAASDVYKRQHITCSVGIAANKLVAKMASTNAKPDGMLMIPVARHAEFVQMMPLRGIPGIGPSLEKRLNAWGVDSVADLAKMSMESLEQATGSAISARGLYMAARGLDDRPVAPRAQEKSVGAERTFDKDTQDMRQVTSMLRWCCDDVAGTLRRRGLMARKVMVKLRFPDLSYATKGHTPVSYTHLTLPTILLV
;
A
#
# COMPACT_ATOMS: atom_id res chain seq x y z
N SER A 1 -11.11 -13.80 24.85
CA SER A 1 -10.60 -12.69 25.69
C SER A 1 -9.84 -11.68 24.82
N THR A 2 -10.58 -10.76 24.22
CA THR A 2 -10.08 -9.68 23.35
C THR A 2 -9.33 -8.58 24.11
N GLN A 3 -9.51 -8.49 25.43
CA GLN A 3 -8.82 -7.50 26.27
C GLN A 3 -7.33 -7.77 26.46
N GLY A 4 -6.89 -9.02 26.44
CA GLY A 4 -5.48 -9.37 26.66
C GLY A 4 -4.51 -8.99 25.53
N VAL A 5 -4.96 -9.07 24.28
CA VAL A 5 -4.10 -8.75 23.10
C VAL A 5 -3.93 -7.23 22.95
N SER A 6 -4.97 -6.46 23.26
CA SER A 6 -4.94 -4.99 23.21
C SER A 6 -4.00 -4.41 24.27
N SER A 7 -3.99 -4.99 25.48
CA SER A 7 -3.15 -4.54 26.58
C SER A 7 -1.65 -4.79 26.32
N ALA A 8 -1.27 -5.96 25.82
CA ALA A 8 0.13 -6.29 25.56
C ALA A 8 0.74 -5.42 24.44
N ALA A 9 0.02 -5.19 23.35
CA ALA A 9 0.49 -4.30 22.27
C ALA A 9 0.62 -2.85 22.77
N SER A 10 -0.37 -2.35 23.52
CA SER A 10 -0.35 -1.02 24.11
C SER A 10 0.81 -0.84 25.10
N ASP A 11 1.14 -1.85 25.90
CA ASP A 11 2.22 -1.79 26.87
C ASP A 11 3.62 -1.72 26.20
N VAL A 12 3.83 -2.44 25.10
CA VAL A 12 5.09 -2.38 24.35
C VAL A 12 5.32 -0.97 23.80
N TYR A 13 4.29 -0.36 23.22
CA TYR A 13 4.41 0.99 22.64
C TYR A 13 4.55 2.07 23.74
N LYS A 14 3.83 1.97 24.84
CA LYS A 14 3.95 2.92 25.96
C LYS A 14 5.33 2.93 26.58
N ARG A 15 6.00 1.77 26.66
CA ARG A 15 7.39 1.68 27.16
C ARG A 15 8.40 2.33 26.23
N GLN A 16 8.08 2.47 24.94
CA GLN A 16 8.94 3.09 23.94
C GLN A 16 8.63 4.58 23.71
N HIS A 17 7.66 5.15 24.42
CA HIS A 17 7.15 6.51 24.21
C HIS A 17 6.65 6.78 22.79
N ILE A 18 6.17 5.72 22.10
CA ILE A 18 5.59 5.79 20.76
C ILE A 18 4.08 5.60 20.89
N THR A 19 3.31 6.52 20.33
CA THR A 19 1.85 6.41 20.27
C THR A 19 1.41 5.47 19.16
N CYS A 20 0.32 4.74 19.37
CA CYS A 20 -0.29 3.94 18.33
C CYS A 20 -1.82 4.01 18.38
N SER A 21 -2.46 3.94 17.22
CA SER A 21 -3.91 3.86 17.11
C SER A 21 -4.35 2.46 16.70
N VAL A 22 -5.35 1.92 17.39
CA VAL A 22 -5.82 0.55 17.24
C VAL A 22 -7.25 0.52 16.72
N GLY A 23 -7.50 -0.27 15.69
CA GLY A 23 -8.84 -0.59 15.19
C GLY A 23 -9.18 -2.05 15.42
N ILE A 24 -10.34 -2.32 16.01
CA ILE A 24 -10.83 -3.66 16.31
C ILE A 24 -12.13 -3.90 15.55
N ALA A 25 -12.18 -4.94 14.72
CA ALA A 25 -13.37 -5.34 13.98
C ALA A 25 -13.28 -6.82 13.59
N ALA A 26 -14.36 -7.39 13.05
CA ALA A 26 -14.39 -8.79 12.66
C ALA A 26 -13.68 -9.06 11.32
N ASN A 27 -13.33 -8.03 10.53
CA ASN A 27 -12.58 -8.18 9.29
C ASN A 27 -11.47 -7.14 9.17
N LYS A 28 -10.52 -7.39 8.26
CA LYS A 28 -9.31 -6.55 8.07
C LYS A 28 -9.63 -5.15 7.55
N LEU A 29 -10.64 -5.03 6.67
CA LEU A 29 -11.02 -3.75 6.10
C LEU A 29 -11.51 -2.79 7.17
N VAL A 30 -12.51 -3.21 7.93
CA VAL A 30 -13.13 -2.36 8.97
C VAL A 30 -12.15 -2.10 10.10
N ALA A 31 -11.33 -3.08 10.51
CA ALA A 31 -10.28 -2.87 11.51
C ALA A 31 -9.26 -1.82 11.06
N LYS A 32 -8.84 -1.85 9.79
CA LYS A 32 -7.93 -0.83 9.22
C LYS A 32 -8.57 0.56 9.20
N MET A 33 -9.82 0.66 8.77
CA MET A 33 -10.56 1.92 8.75
C MET A 33 -10.78 2.47 10.17
N ALA A 34 -11.13 1.61 11.12
CA ALA A 34 -11.26 1.96 12.53
C ALA A 34 -9.94 2.49 13.10
N SER A 35 -8.81 1.83 12.83
CA SER A 35 -7.50 2.29 13.28
C SER A 35 -7.11 3.66 12.69
N THR A 36 -7.53 3.94 11.45
CA THR A 36 -7.31 5.25 10.82
C THR A 36 -8.13 6.35 11.49
N ASN A 37 -9.38 6.06 11.83
CA ASN A 37 -10.29 6.98 12.49
C ASN A 37 -10.03 7.13 14.01
N ALA A 38 -9.27 6.21 14.58
CA ALA A 38 -8.82 6.27 15.97
C ALA A 38 -7.57 7.15 16.18
N LYS A 39 -7.02 7.74 15.14
CA LYS A 39 -5.83 8.62 15.23
C LYS A 39 -6.19 9.99 15.80
N PRO A 40 -5.31 10.60 16.61
CA PRO A 40 -4.07 10.04 17.18
C PRO A 40 -4.34 9.21 18.44
N ASP A 41 -3.47 8.25 18.72
CA ASP A 41 -3.34 7.50 20.00
C ASP A 41 -4.65 6.97 20.58
N GLY A 42 -5.59 6.58 19.73
CA GLY A 42 -6.91 6.12 20.13
C GLY A 42 -7.16 4.64 19.83
N MET A 43 -8.24 4.12 20.40
CA MET A 43 -8.75 2.78 20.12
C MET A 43 -10.22 2.87 19.70
N LEU A 44 -10.55 2.22 18.57
CA LEU A 44 -11.91 2.17 18.07
C LEU A 44 -12.31 0.73 17.75
N MET A 45 -13.39 0.27 18.38
CA MET A 45 -13.98 -1.04 18.14
C MET A 45 -15.30 -0.87 17.39
N ILE A 46 -15.45 -1.60 16.27
CA ILE A 46 -16.67 -1.60 15.46
C ILE A 46 -17.31 -2.99 15.54
N PRO A 47 -18.47 -3.14 16.20
CA PRO A 47 -19.23 -4.39 16.20
C PRO A 47 -19.67 -4.79 14.80
N VAL A 48 -19.80 -6.09 14.53
CA VAL A 48 -20.20 -6.64 13.22
C VAL A 48 -21.47 -6.00 12.68
N ALA A 49 -22.48 -5.84 13.55
CA ALA A 49 -23.77 -5.24 13.17
C ALA A 49 -23.65 -3.79 12.64
N ARG A 50 -22.55 -3.09 12.94
CA ARG A 50 -22.33 -1.70 12.54
C ARG A 50 -21.29 -1.53 11.45
N HIS A 51 -20.76 -2.61 10.86
CA HIS A 51 -19.73 -2.53 9.82
C HIS A 51 -20.19 -1.73 8.61
N ALA A 52 -21.37 -2.04 8.08
CA ALA A 52 -21.91 -1.34 6.91
C ALA A 52 -22.16 0.15 7.18
N GLU A 53 -22.81 0.47 8.31
CA GLU A 53 -23.05 1.85 8.73
C GLU A 53 -21.75 2.64 8.88
N PHE A 54 -20.77 2.08 9.58
CA PHE A 54 -19.48 2.72 9.80
C PHE A 54 -18.74 3.01 8.49
N VAL A 55 -18.72 2.05 7.55
CA VAL A 55 -18.03 2.22 6.28
C VAL A 55 -18.73 3.25 5.40
N GLN A 56 -20.06 3.27 5.39
CA GLN A 56 -20.86 4.20 4.59
C GLN A 56 -20.83 5.65 5.08
N MET A 57 -20.43 5.88 6.32
CA MET A 57 -20.17 7.24 6.82
C MET A 57 -18.84 7.84 6.31
N MET A 58 -17.98 7.03 5.70
CA MET A 58 -16.67 7.49 5.26
C MET A 58 -16.73 8.14 3.87
N PRO A 59 -15.81 9.07 3.56
CA PRO A 59 -15.60 9.53 2.20
C PRO A 59 -15.07 8.39 1.34
N LEU A 60 -15.20 8.47 0.01
CA LEU A 60 -14.72 7.44 -0.92
C LEU A 60 -13.27 7.03 -0.65
N ARG A 61 -12.39 7.99 -0.43
CA ARG A 61 -10.96 7.73 -0.13
C ARG A 61 -10.72 7.10 1.24
N GLY A 62 -11.72 7.01 2.08
CA GLY A 62 -11.65 6.25 3.33
C GLY A 62 -11.57 4.74 3.08
N ILE A 63 -12.05 4.25 1.94
CA ILE A 63 -11.89 2.86 1.54
C ILE A 63 -10.45 2.62 1.04
N PRO A 64 -9.69 1.73 1.66
CA PRO A 64 -8.36 1.36 1.18
C PRO A 64 -8.40 0.84 -0.26
N GLY A 65 -7.64 1.47 -1.15
CA GLY A 65 -7.60 1.14 -2.58
C GLY A 65 -8.29 2.17 -3.47
N ILE A 66 -9.11 3.07 -2.92
CA ILE A 66 -9.63 4.21 -3.68
C ILE A 66 -8.61 5.34 -3.62
N GLY A 67 -7.84 5.47 -4.69
CA GLY A 67 -6.92 6.60 -4.91
C GLY A 67 -7.57 7.70 -5.75
N PRO A 68 -6.86 8.84 -5.98
CA PRO A 68 -7.43 9.99 -6.70
C PRO A 68 -7.96 9.65 -8.10
N SER A 69 -7.31 8.74 -8.83
CA SER A 69 -7.74 8.34 -10.17
C SER A 69 -9.06 7.56 -10.16
N LEU A 70 -9.22 6.65 -9.19
CA LEU A 70 -10.45 5.86 -9.06
C LEU A 70 -11.59 6.72 -8.53
N GLU A 71 -11.33 7.56 -7.54
CA GLU A 71 -12.28 8.56 -7.04
C GLU A 71 -12.84 9.43 -8.18
N LYS A 72 -11.95 10.00 -9.01
CA LYS A 72 -12.38 10.81 -10.18
C LYS A 72 -13.29 10.02 -11.14
N ARG A 73 -13.00 8.74 -11.35
CA ARG A 73 -13.85 7.88 -12.20
C ARG A 73 -15.22 7.61 -11.55
N LEU A 74 -15.25 7.32 -10.25
CA LEU A 74 -16.50 7.13 -9.52
C LEU A 74 -17.35 8.38 -9.50
N ASN A 75 -16.74 9.55 -9.27
CA ASN A 75 -17.45 10.83 -9.32
C ASN A 75 -18.08 11.11 -10.70
N ALA A 76 -17.41 10.70 -11.80
CA ALA A 76 -17.99 10.79 -13.15
C ALA A 76 -19.23 9.91 -13.34
N TRP A 77 -19.46 8.94 -12.46
CA TRP A 77 -20.68 8.12 -12.38
C TRP A 77 -21.70 8.63 -11.34
N GLY A 78 -21.47 9.84 -10.79
CA GLY A 78 -22.34 10.43 -9.77
C GLY A 78 -22.20 9.79 -8.39
N VAL A 79 -21.05 9.15 -8.11
CA VAL A 79 -20.76 8.48 -6.83
C VAL A 79 -19.77 9.34 -6.06
N ASP A 80 -20.25 10.05 -5.04
CA ASP A 80 -19.43 10.99 -4.25
C ASP A 80 -19.16 10.49 -2.82
N SER A 81 -19.89 9.47 -2.39
CA SER A 81 -19.77 8.88 -1.05
C SER A 81 -19.73 7.36 -1.09
N VAL A 82 -19.30 6.75 0.03
CA VAL A 82 -19.39 5.29 0.17
C VAL A 82 -20.84 4.82 0.24
N ALA A 83 -21.75 5.65 0.76
CA ALA A 83 -23.18 5.34 0.75
C ALA A 83 -23.75 5.25 -0.68
N ASP A 84 -23.29 6.14 -1.59
CA ASP A 84 -23.67 6.05 -3.01
C ASP A 84 -23.03 4.85 -3.70
N LEU A 85 -21.74 4.59 -3.39
CA LEU A 85 -21.05 3.40 -3.86
C LEU A 85 -21.78 2.10 -3.46
N ALA A 86 -22.35 2.05 -2.26
CA ALA A 86 -23.10 0.90 -1.78
C ALA A 86 -24.42 0.67 -2.54
N LYS A 87 -24.98 1.68 -3.21
CA LYS A 87 -26.19 1.56 -4.04
C LYS A 87 -25.90 1.03 -5.46
N MET A 88 -24.64 1.10 -5.91
CA MET A 88 -24.28 0.65 -7.25
C MET A 88 -24.45 -0.85 -7.43
N SER A 89 -24.90 -1.25 -8.62
CA SER A 89 -24.89 -2.65 -9.04
C SER A 89 -23.46 -3.13 -9.34
N MET A 90 -23.26 -4.44 -9.35
CA MET A 90 -21.97 -5.02 -9.73
C MET A 90 -21.58 -4.65 -11.16
N GLU A 91 -22.52 -4.66 -12.09
CA GLU A 91 -22.31 -4.30 -13.49
C GLU A 91 -21.86 -2.84 -13.65
N SER A 92 -22.53 -1.91 -12.97
CA SER A 92 -22.16 -0.49 -12.99
C SER A 92 -20.77 -0.26 -12.40
N LEU A 93 -20.43 -0.98 -11.33
CA LEU A 93 -19.08 -0.93 -10.73
C LEU A 93 -18.01 -1.49 -11.67
N GLU A 94 -18.31 -2.54 -12.41
CA GLU A 94 -17.39 -3.12 -13.37
C GLU A 94 -17.12 -2.16 -14.53
N GLN A 95 -18.13 -1.50 -15.03
CA GLN A 95 -17.99 -0.45 -16.05
C GLN A 95 -17.21 0.75 -15.51
N ALA A 96 -17.51 1.24 -14.32
CA ALA A 96 -16.82 2.38 -13.72
C ALA A 96 -15.37 2.08 -13.39
N THR A 97 -15.02 0.86 -13.00
CA THR A 97 -13.65 0.48 -12.63
C THR A 97 -12.84 -0.10 -13.78
N GLY A 98 -13.50 -0.64 -14.81
CA GLY A 98 -12.88 -1.39 -15.91
C GLY A 98 -12.27 -2.73 -15.46
N SER A 99 -12.69 -3.29 -14.31
CA SER A 99 -12.13 -4.52 -13.76
C SER A 99 -13.13 -5.21 -12.82
N ALA A 100 -13.52 -6.44 -13.14
CA ALA A 100 -14.40 -7.26 -12.31
C ALA A 100 -13.84 -7.49 -10.89
N ILE A 101 -12.53 -7.66 -10.77
CA ILE A 101 -11.85 -7.84 -9.47
C ILE A 101 -11.98 -6.57 -8.62
N SER A 102 -11.74 -5.41 -9.22
CA SER A 102 -11.88 -4.12 -8.53
C SER A 102 -13.34 -3.84 -8.16
N ALA A 103 -14.27 -4.10 -9.07
CA ALA A 103 -15.70 -3.94 -8.83
C ALA A 103 -16.18 -4.78 -7.65
N ARG A 104 -15.82 -6.08 -7.63
CA ARG A 104 -16.16 -6.97 -6.51
C ARG A 104 -15.56 -6.48 -5.19
N GLY A 105 -14.30 -6.06 -5.21
CA GLY A 105 -13.64 -5.51 -4.02
C GLY A 105 -14.37 -4.29 -3.47
N LEU A 106 -14.78 -3.35 -4.32
CA LEU A 106 -15.51 -2.15 -3.93
C LEU A 106 -16.94 -2.47 -3.47
N TYR A 107 -17.62 -3.38 -4.16
CA TYR A 107 -18.96 -3.82 -3.81
C TYR A 107 -19.02 -4.39 -2.39
N MET A 108 -18.06 -5.25 -2.05
CA MET A 108 -17.92 -5.83 -0.72
C MET A 108 -17.53 -4.76 0.30
N ALA A 109 -16.53 -3.95 -0.03
CA ALA A 109 -16.00 -2.92 0.86
C ALA A 109 -17.07 -1.89 1.26
N ALA A 110 -17.87 -1.40 0.31
CA ALA A 110 -18.93 -0.43 0.58
C ALA A 110 -20.04 -0.97 1.51
N ARG A 111 -20.10 -2.28 1.67
CA ARG A 111 -21.04 -2.98 2.58
C ARG A 111 -20.37 -3.44 3.88
N GLY A 112 -19.13 -3.02 4.12
CA GLY A 112 -18.37 -3.41 5.31
C GLY A 112 -17.94 -4.87 5.32
N LEU A 113 -17.92 -5.54 4.15
CA LEU A 113 -17.59 -6.95 3.98
C LEU A 113 -16.16 -7.10 3.49
N ASP A 114 -15.44 -8.07 4.04
CA ASP A 114 -14.10 -8.47 3.61
C ASP A 114 -13.88 -9.93 4.02
N ASP A 115 -13.81 -10.79 3.03
CA ASP A 115 -13.66 -12.24 3.18
C ASP A 115 -12.19 -12.69 3.23
N ARG A 116 -11.24 -11.76 3.11
CA ARG A 116 -9.81 -12.07 3.12
C ARG A 116 -9.36 -12.55 4.50
N PRO A 117 -8.84 -13.77 4.63
CA PRO A 117 -8.37 -14.29 5.92
C PRO A 117 -7.17 -13.49 6.45
N VAL A 118 -6.98 -13.50 7.76
CA VAL A 118 -5.72 -13.10 8.37
C VAL A 118 -4.71 -14.20 8.10
N ALA A 119 -3.72 -13.91 7.28
CA ALA A 119 -2.69 -14.84 6.88
C ALA A 119 -1.30 -14.25 7.17
N PRO A 120 -0.27 -15.07 7.36
CA PRO A 120 1.11 -14.61 7.40
C PRO A 120 1.46 -13.77 6.18
N ARG A 121 2.43 -12.87 6.33
CA ARG A 121 2.86 -12.02 5.23
C ARG A 121 3.34 -12.89 4.06
N ALA A 122 2.78 -12.65 2.88
CA ALA A 122 3.22 -13.34 1.67
C ALA A 122 4.68 -13.01 1.37
N GLN A 123 5.34 -13.89 0.61
CA GLN A 123 6.71 -13.67 0.17
C GLN A 123 6.83 -12.31 -0.55
N GLU A 124 7.90 -11.60 -0.27
CA GLU A 124 8.18 -10.30 -0.88
C GLU A 124 8.32 -10.46 -2.40
N LYS A 125 7.62 -9.59 -3.14
CA LYS A 125 7.61 -9.61 -4.62
C LYS A 125 8.72 -8.75 -5.22
N SER A 126 9.36 -7.91 -4.43
CA SER A 126 10.43 -7.00 -4.85
C SER A 126 11.43 -6.77 -3.75
N VAL A 127 12.67 -6.53 -4.13
CA VAL A 127 13.75 -6.07 -3.26
C VAL A 127 14.17 -4.70 -3.77
N GLY A 128 14.29 -3.72 -2.89
CA GLY A 128 14.67 -2.36 -3.25
C GLY A 128 15.56 -1.71 -2.21
N ALA A 129 16.35 -0.73 -2.65
CA ALA A 129 17.11 0.17 -1.81
C ALA A 129 16.78 1.61 -2.22
N GLU A 130 16.58 2.48 -1.25
CA GLU A 130 16.31 3.91 -1.45
C GLU A 130 17.27 4.73 -0.61
N ARG A 131 17.76 5.83 -1.18
CA ARG A 131 18.59 6.81 -0.49
C ARG A 131 18.18 8.21 -0.91
N THR A 132 18.27 9.13 0.05
CA THR A 132 18.05 10.56 -0.20
C THR A 132 19.37 11.26 -0.04
N PHE A 133 19.66 12.21 -0.91
CA PHE A 133 20.82 13.10 -0.76
C PHE A 133 20.57 14.08 0.37
N ASP A 134 21.62 14.44 1.13
CA ASP A 134 21.54 15.45 2.19
C ASP A 134 21.21 16.84 1.62
N LYS A 135 21.64 17.09 0.38
CA LYS A 135 21.32 18.29 -0.39
C LYS A 135 20.99 17.89 -1.82
N ASP A 136 20.05 18.58 -2.43
CA ASP A 136 19.73 18.38 -3.84
C ASP A 136 20.98 18.60 -4.70
N THR A 137 21.18 17.73 -5.70
CA THR A 137 22.37 17.76 -6.55
C THR A 137 22.00 17.53 -8.01
N GLN A 138 22.73 18.23 -8.88
CA GLN A 138 22.74 17.98 -10.34
C GLN A 138 24.05 17.30 -10.78
N ASP A 139 24.95 17.01 -9.85
CA ASP A 139 26.18 16.32 -10.17
C ASP A 139 25.92 14.84 -10.48
N MET A 140 26.01 14.50 -11.75
CA MET A 140 25.82 13.15 -12.26
C MET A 140 26.82 12.13 -11.68
N ARG A 141 27.96 12.54 -11.18
CA ARG A 141 28.91 11.65 -10.52
C ARG A 141 28.36 11.20 -9.16
N GLN A 142 27.81 12.14 -8.40
CA GLN A 142 27.16 11.81 -7.10
C GLN A 142 25.94 10.93 -7.34
N VAL A 143 25.07 11.28 -8.31
CA VAL A 143 23.88 10.50 -8.64
C VAL A 143 24.26 9.07 -9.03
N THR A 144 25.26 8.92 -9.90
CA THR A 144 25.73 7.61 -10.37
C THR A 144 26.34 6.79 -9.22
N SER A 145 27.13 7.41 -8.35
CA SER A 145 27.70 6.74 -7.20
C SER A 145 26.62 6.21 -6.25
N MET A 146 25.62 7.04 -5.94
CA MET A 146 24.48 6.64 -5.09
C MET A 146 23.67 5.50 -5.73
N LEU A 147 23.44 5.57 -7.02
CA LEU A 147 22.73 4.52 -7.76
C LEU A 147 23.53 3.20 -7.71
N ARG A 148 24.83 3.23 -7.91
CA ARG A 148 25.70 2.03 -7.80
C ARG A 148 25.59 1.42 -6.40
N TRP A 149 25.65 2.25 -5.37
CA TRP A 149 25.49 1.79 -4.00
C TRP A 149 24.14 1.06 -3.79
N CYS A 150 23.02 1.67 -4.25
CA CYS A 150 21.71 1.04 -4.18
C CYS A 150 21.67 -0.30 -4.93
N CYS A 151 22.32 -0.37 -6.08
CA CYS A 151 22.41 -1.58 -6.88
C CYS A 151 23.19 -2.69 -6.17
N ASP A 152 24.30 -2.36 -5.56
CA ASP A 152 25.14 -3.32 -4.82
C ASP A 152 24.39 -3.88 -3.60
N ASP A 153 23.64 -3.04 -2.89
CA ASP A 153 22.83 -3.45 -1.74
C ASP A 153 21.71 -4.42 -2.18
N VAL A 154 20.96 -4.07 -3.24
CA VAL A 154 19.91 -4.94 -3.81
C VAL A 154 20.51 -6.26 -4.31
N ALA A 155 21.60 -6.21 -5.08
CA ALA A 155 22.26 -7.39 -5.62
C ALA A 155 22.82 -8.28 -4.48
N GLY A 156 23.39 -7.69 -3.44
CA GLY A 156 23.82 -8.40 -2.25
C GLY A 156 22.68 -9.12 -1.54
N THR A 157 21.55 -8.44 -1.40
CA THR A 157 20.35 -9.01 -0.78
C THR A 157 19.76 -10.14 -1.61
N LEU A 158 19.67 -10.01 -2.94
CA LEU A 158 19.21 -11.06 -3.83
C LEU A 158 20.11 -12.29 -3.73
N ARG A 159 21.44 -12.12 -3.78
CA ARG A 159 22.41 -13.21 -3.63
C ARG A 159 22.26 -13.94 -2.30
N ARG A 160 22.17 -13.20 -1.19
CA ARG A 160 22.00 -13.79 0.16
C ARG A 160 20.71 -14.61 0.27
N ARG A 161 19.67 -14.22 -0.46
CA ARG A 161 18.36 -14.90 -0.46
C ARG A 161 18.21 -15.97 -1.54
N GLY A 162 19.21 -16.19 -2.39
CA GLY A 162 19.14 -17.11 -3.54
C GLY A 162 18.07 -16.71 -4.56
N LEU A 163 17.79 -15.41 -4.71
CA LEU A 163 16.76 -14.89 -5.59
C LEU A 163 17.35 -14.28 -6.86
N MET A 164 16.58 -14.36 -7.95
CA MET A 164 16.88 -13.70 -9.22
C MET A 164 15.81 -12.65 -9.54
N ALA A 165 16.23 -11.52 -10.11
CA ALA A 165 15.31 -10.49 -10.55
C ALA A 165 14.92 -10.67 -12.02
N ARG A 166 13.63 -10.52 -12.33
CA ARG A 166 13.13 -10.49 -13.72
C ARG A 166 13.06 -9.08 -14.30
N LYS A 167 12.94 -8.09 -13.44
CA LYS A 167 12.78 -6.69 -13.83
C LYS A 167 13.57 -5.82 -12.88
N VAL A 168 14.31 -4.88 -13.45
CA VAL A 168 15.00 -3.82 -12.70
C VAL A 168 14.27 -2.51 -12.93
N MET A 169 14.06 -1.74 -11.87
CA MET A 169 13.45 -0.43 -11.95
C MET A 169 14.30 0.58 -11.21
N VAL A 170 14.54 1.73 -11.82
CA VAL A 170 15.15 2.90 -11.20
C VAL A 170 14.08 3.97 -11.05
N LYS A 171 14.00 4.55 -9.87
CA LYS A 171 13.12 5.67 -9.56
C LYS A 171 13.96 6.84 -9.06
N LEU A 172 13.85 7.96 -9.72
CA LEU A 172 14.45 9.23 -9.30
C LEU A 172 13.35 10.15 -8.79
N ARG A 173 13.60 10.78 -7.66
CA ARG A 173 12.72 11.79 -7.08
C ARG A 173 13.38 13.14 -7.19
N PHE A 174 12.64 14.13 -7.68
CA PHE A 174 13.10 15.50 -7.86
C PHE A 174 12.75 16.37 -6.64
N PRO A 175 13.36 17.58 -6.54
CA PRO A 175 13.11 18.51 -5.42
C PRO A 175 11.64 18.90 -5.26
N ASP A 176 10.88 19.01 -6.34
CA ASP A 176 9.44 19.29 -6.35
C ASP A 176 8.58 18.08 -5.92
N LEU A 177 9.21 17.00 -5.46
CA LEU A 177 8.62 15.73 -5.07
C LEU A 177 8.02 14.92 -6.23
N SER A 178 8.10 15.41 -7.45
CA SER A 178 7.82 14.58 -8.64
C SER A 178 8.84 13.45 -8.78
N TYR A 179 8.56 12.47 -9.61
CA TYR A 179 9.51 11.39 -9.84
C TYR A 179 9.45 10.88 -11.27
N ALA A 180 10.59 10.39 -11.73
CA ALA A 180 10.71 9.62 -12.97
C ALA A 180 11.02 8.16 -12.63
N THR A 181 10.43 7.24 -13.39
CA THR A 181 10.68 5.80 -13.23
C THR A 181 11.03 5.20 -14.57
N LYS A 182 12.15 4.45 -14.61
CA LYS A 182 12.55 3.67 -15.79
C LYS A 182 12.74 2.22 -15.39
N GLY A 183 12.16 1.32 -16.17
CA GLY A 183 12.25 -0.12 -15.93
C GLY A 183 12.85 -0.83 -17.13
N HIS A 184 13.62 -1.89 -16.86
CA HIS A 184 14.16 -2.79 -17.86
C HIS A 184 13.87 -4.24 -17.49
N THR A 185 13.43 -5.03 -18.46
CA THR A 185 13.20 -6.46 -18.31
C THR A 185 14.16 -7.17 -19.27
N PRO A 186 15.21 -7.83 -18.77
CA PRO A 186 16.15 -8.57 -19.62
C PRO A 186 15.46 -9.71 -20.36
N VAL A 187 15.89 -9.96 -21.58
CA VAL A 187 15.35 -11.05 -22.43
C VAL A 187 15.88 -12.42 -22.01
N SER A 188 17.02 -12.46 -21.28
CA SER A 188 17.62 -13.69 -20.77
C SER A 188 18.06 -13.55 -19.33
N TYR A 189 17.86 -14.61 -18.52
CA TYR A 189 18.24 -14.65 -17.11
C TYR A 189 19.75 -14.73 -16.85
N THR A 190 20.55 -15.03 -17.86
CA THR A 190 21.98 -15.27 -17.73
C THR A 190 22.81 -14.00 -17.50
N HIS A 191 22.24 -12.83 -17.73
CA HIS A 191 22.97 -11.56 -17.57
C HIS A 191 22.76 -10.82 -16.24
N LEU A 192 21.95 -11.35 -15.34
CA LEU A 192 21.70 -10.71 -14.04
C LEU A 192 22.61 -11.24 -12.90
N THR A 193 23.50 -12.16 -13.19
CA THR A 193 24.46 -12.71 -12.19
C THR A 193 25.73 -11.87 -12.05
N LEU A 194 25.96 -10.88 -12.91
CA LEU A 194 27.09 -9.95 -12.82
C LEU A 194 26.60 -8.54 -12.56
N PRO A 195 27.37 -7.68 -11.89
CA PRO A 195 27.00 -6.32 -11.57
C PRO A 195 27.11 -5.40 -12.79
N THR A 196 26.46 -5.77 -13.88
CA THR A 196 26.37 -4.86 -15.03
C THR A 196 24.99 -4.23 -15.02
N ILE A 197 24.86 -3.24 -14.18
CA ILE A 197 23.76 -2.31 -14.28
C ILE A 197 24.18 -1.29 -15.29
N LEU A 198 23.64 -1.42 -16.48
CA LEU A 198 23.75 -0.41 -17.50
C LEU A 198 22.97 0.81 -17.02
N LEU A 199 23.74 1.83 -16.69
CA LEU A 199 23.30 3.20 -16.56
C LEU A 199 22.96 3.73 -17.95
N VAL A 200 21.76 4.19 -18.13
CA VAL A 200 21.39 5.18 -19.12
C VAL A 200 20.66 6.29 -18.43
#